data_c1ff1aeaaa06e2125307df07cf7fcb1d
#
_entry.id   c1ff1aeaaa06e2125307df07cf7fcb1d
#
_cell.length_a   1.000
_cell.length_b   1.000
_cell.length_c   1.000
_cell.angle_alpha   90.00
_cell.angle_beta   90.00
_cell.angle_gamma   90.00
#
_symmetry.space_group_name_H-M   'P 1'
#
loop_
_entity.id
_entity.type
_entity.pdbx_description
1 polymer ?
#
loop_
_entity_poly.entity_id
_entity_poly.type
_entity_poly.pdbx_seq_one_letter_code
_entity_poly.pdbx_strand_id
1 'polypeptide(L)'
;MKKTALIIFLIIIASSGFSGNIKKRIPDRLVVLTFDDATASQYSIVAPLLKEYGFGATFFICEFPPNFADTSKYMNWRQIQKLDQMGFEIANHTRNHPAIAKLSADKIIEQLNYIERKCDSMKIAHPVTFAYPGYSLSIPVMNVLQEKGYQFARAGGSRAYDPQTDHPLLVPSWAMNDKNKPQIMEAFKEAHDGKIVVLTIHGVPDAEHSWVNTAPELFKEYLQYFSANHFKVIALRDLGKYLNAKKAMKTIVPDLNKKLKN
;
A
#
# COMPACT_ATOMS: atom_id res chain seq x y z
N MET A 1 -40.07 -9.34 58.72
CA MET A 1 -40.22 -9.08 57.25
C MET A 1 -38.90 -8.51 56.68
N LYS A 2 -38.12 -9.31 56.03
CA LYS A 2 -36.84 -8.88 55.42
C LYS A 2 -37.13 -8.40 54.00
N LYS A 3 -36.85 -7.12 53.70
CA LYS A 3 -36.96 -6.55 52.37
C LYS A 3 -35.65 -6.85 51.58
N THR A 4 -35.75 -7.71 50.59
CA THR A 4 -34.66 -8.01 49.67
C THR A 4 -34.63 -6.93 48.57
N ALA A 5 -33.59 -6.11 48.53
CA ALA A 5 -33.40 -5.13 47.48
C ALA A 5 -32.76 -5.82 46.23
N LEU A 6 -33.50 -5.82 45.15
CA LEU A 6 -33.01 -6.32 43.85
C LEU A 6 -32.18 -5.21 43.17
N ILE A 7 -30.85 -5.38 43.11
CA ILE A 7 -29.96 -4.47 42.37
C ILE A 7 -29.93 -4.94 40.90
N ILE A 8 -30.59 -4.17 40.02
CA ILE A 8 -30.54 -4.40 38.59
C ILE A 8 -29.26 -3.76 38.08
N PHE A 9 -28.27 -4.57 37.68
CA PHE A 9 -27.08 -4.11 36.96
C PHE A 9 -27.45 -3.83 35.50
N LEU A 10 -27.57 -2.54 35.15
CA LEU A 10 -27.73 -2.12 33.76
C LEU A 10 -26.36 -2.25 33.05
N ILE A 11 -26.17 -3.32 32.26
CA ILE A 11 -25.01 -3.44 31.38
C ILE A 11 -25.25 -2.49 30.18
N ILE A 12 -24.66 -1.32 30.23
CA ILE A 12 -24.57 -0.43 29.05
C ILE A 12 -23.61 -1.07 28.09
N ILE A 13 -24.14 -1.80 27.10
CA ILE A 13 -23.39 -2.21 25.94
C ILE A 13 -23.12 -0.93 25.09
N ALA A 14 -21.96 -0.31 25.29
CA ALA A 14 -21.51 0.72 24.42
C ALA A 14 -21.30 0.09 23.01
N SER A 15 -22.31 0.19 22.15
CA SER A 15 -22.15 -0.09 20.74
C SER A 15 -21.18 0.98 20.19
N SER A 16 -19.91 0.62 20.08
CA SER A 16 -18.95 1.40 19.31
C SER A 16 -19.41 1.37 17.85
N GLY A 17 -20.25 2.34 17.50
CA GLY A 17 -20.69 2.54 16.12
C GLY A 17 -19.47 2.81 15.27
N PHE A 18 -19.02 1.80 14.51
CA PHE A 18 -18.00 2.01 13.50
C PHE A 18 -18.48 3.09 12.56
N SER A 19 -17.60 4.08 12.27
CA SER A 19 -17.82 5.00 11.14
C SER A 19 -18.21 4.15 9.94
N GLY A 20 -19.23 4.56 9.19
CA GLY A 20 -19.76 3.76 8.07
C GLY A 20 -18.75 3.38 6.99
N ASN A 21 -17.51 3.89 7.08
CA ASN A 21 -16.38 3.55 6.21
C ASN A 21 -15.57 2.35 6.73
N ILE A 22 -15.72 1.99 8.00
CA ILE A 22 -15.01 0.88 8.65
C ILE A 22 -15.92 -0.33 8.73
N LYS A 23 -15.51 -1.45 8.11
CA LYS A 23 -16.23 -2.73 8.09
C LYS A 23 -15.97 -3.55 9.35
N LYS A 24 -14.75 -3.49 9.88
CA LYS A 24 -14.34 -4.16 11.10
C LYS A 24 -13.18 -3.42 11.78
N ARG A 25 -12.99 -3.68 13.07
CA ARG A 25 -11.89 -3.10 13.84
C ARG A 25 -10.55 -3.33 13.15
N ILE A 26 -9.80 -2.25 12.99
CA ILE A 26 -8.41 -2.28 12.52
C ILE A 26 -7.54 -2.65 13.73
N PRO A 27 -6.75 -3.73 13.65
CA PRO A 27 -5.88 -4.10 14.77
C PRO A 27 -4.72 -3.11 14.88
N ASP A 28 -4.23 -2.91 16.08
CA ASP A 28 -2.95 -2.25 16.29
C ASP A 28 -1.83 -3.04 15.63
N ARG A 29 -0.73 -2.37 15.31
CA ARG A 29 0.43 -2.95 14.62
C ARG A 29 0.10 -3.51 13.23
N LEU A 30 -0.81 -2.83 12.52
CA LEU A 30 -1.10 -3.13 11.11
C LEU A 30 -0.17 -2.32 10.21
N VAL A 31 0.61 -3.02 9.39
CA VAL A 31 1.55 -2.45 8.42
C VAL A 31 1.22 -2.96 7.02
N VAL A 32 1.33 -2.09 6.05
CA VAL A 32 1.24 -2.41 4.61
C VAL A 32 2.61 -2.23 3.99
N LEU A 33 3.13 -3.27 3.34
CA LEU A 33 4.37 -3.18 2.56
C LEU A 33 4.05 -2.98 1.08
N THR A 34 4.66 -1.97 0.49
CA THR A 34 4.54 -1.69 -0.95
C THR A 34 5.91 -1.54 -1.59
N PHE A 35 6.08 -2.13 -2.76
CA PHE A 35 7.34 -2.13 -3.52
C PHE A 35 7.08 -1.54 -4.89
N ASP A 36 7.89 -0.54 -5.28
CA ASP A 36 7.75 0.18 -6.53
C ASP A 36 8.76 -0.31 -7.60
N ASP A 37 8.48 0.01 -8.85
CA ASP A 37 9.41 -0.02 -9.99
C ASP A 37 9.82 -1.40 -10.51
N ALA A 38 9.22 -2.47 -10.00
CA ALA A 38 9.47 -3.84 -10.50
C ALA A 38 10.96 -4.24 -10.55
N THR A 39 11.78 -3.81 -9.59
CA THR A 39 13.21 -4.17 -9.54
C THR A 39 13.43 -5.67 -9.40
N ALA A 40 14.51 -6.22 -9.98
CA ALA A 40 14.79 -7.66 -9.99
C ALA A 40 14.93 -8.26 -8.58
N SER A 41 15.45 -7.49 -7.62
CA SER A 41 15.62 -7.89 -6.23
C SER A 41 14.28 -8.16 -5.50
N GLN A 42 13.18 -7.57 -5.96
CA GLN A 42 11.85 -7.83 -5.41
C GLN A 42 11.44 -9.30 -5.61
N TYR A 43 11.78 -9.90 -6.74
CA TYR A 43 11.51 -11.31 -6.98
C TYR A 43 12.56 -12.23 -6.33
N SER A 44 13.85 -11.88 -6.46
CA SER A 44 14.94 -12.79 -6.07
C SER A 44 15.24 -12.77 -4.56
N ILE A 45 14.96 -11.68 -3.87
CA ILE A 45 15.30 -11.49 -2.45
C ILE A 45 14.06 -11.20 -1.60
N VAL A 46 13.25 -10.20 -1.99
CA VAL A 46 12.12 -9.74 -1.16
C VAL A 46 11.05 -10.82 -1.04
N ALA A 47 10.58 -11.38 -2.15
CA ALA A 47 9.47 -12.31 -2.14
C ALA A 47 9.75 -13.59 -1.34
N PRO A 48 10.94 -14.26 -1.45
CA PRO A 48 11.28 -15.38 -0.59
C PRO A 48 11.26 -15.03 0.90
N LEU A 49 11.85 -13.90 1.29
CA LEU A 49 11.86 -13.45 2.68
C LEU A 49 10.45 -13.20 3.21
N LEU A 50 9.60 -12.50 2.46
CA LEU A 50 8.21 -12.26 2.86
C LEU A 50 7.44 -13.57 3.03
N LYS A 51 7.67 -14.56 2.18
CA LYS A 51 7.05 -15.90 2.31
C LYS A 51 7.50 -16.63 3.56
N GLU A 52 8.76 -16.53 3.93
CA GLU A 52 9.31 -17.13 5.15
C GLU A 52 8.58 -16.61 6.40
N TYR A 53 8.29 -15.31 6.45
CA TYR A 53 7.56 -14.69 7.56
C TYR A 53 6.03 -14.78 7.44
N GLY A 54 5.49 -15.26 6.32
CA GLY A 54 4.05 -15.27 6.06
C GLY A 54 3.46 -13.87 5.88
N PHE A 55 4.25 -12.90 5.44
CA PHE A 55 3.85 -11.51 5.26
C PHE A 55 3.29 -11.25 3.87
N GLY A 56 2.26 -10.39 3.81
CA GLY A 56 1.69 -9.88 2.56
C GLY A 56 2.42 -8.63 2.07
N ALA A 57 2.35 -8.38 0.76
CA ALA A 57 2.90 -7.17 0.15
C ALA A 57 2.21 -6.85 -1.17
N THR A 58 2.38 -5.61 -1.63
CA THR A 58 1.95 -5.10 -2.93
C THR A 58 3.18 -4.75 -3.76
N PHE A 59 3.23 -5.24 -4.99
CA PHE A 59 4.25 -4.86 -5.98
C PHE A 59 3.60 -3.97 -7.04
N PHE A 60 3.98 -2.71 -7.06
CA PHE A 60 3.54 -1.71 -8.02
C PHE A 60 4.40 -1.75 -9.26
N ILE A 61 3.81 -2.23 -10.35
CA ILE A 61 4.53 -2.53 -11.59
C ILE A 61 4.46 -1.34 -12.55
N CYS A 62 5.64 -0.92 -13.03
CA CYS A 62 5.80 -0.12 -14.22
C CYS A 62 6.87 -0.75 -15.12
N GLU A 63 6.87 -0.36 -16.37
CA GLU A 63 7.96 -0.64 -17.29
C GLU A 63 8.75 0.66 -17.48
N PHE A 64 10.07 0.60 -17.48
CA PHE A 64 10.95 1.72 -17.84
C PHE A 64 11.53 1.47 -19.24
N PRO A 65 10.76 1.67 -20.34
CA PRO A 65 11.32 1.45 -21.67
C PRO A 65 12.48 2.41 -21.96
N PRO A 66 13.60 1.93 -22.55
CA PRO A 66 13.85 0.55 -22.98
C PRO A 66 14.41 -0.38 -21.89
N ASN A 67 14.74 0.14 -20.71
CA ASN A 67 15.55 -0.55 -19.68
C ASN A 67 14.85 -1.77 -19.06
N PHE A 68 13.52 -1.83 -19.08
CA PHE A 68 12.74 -2.95 -18.55
C PHE A 68 13.09 -4.31 -19.18
N ALA A 69 13.71 -4.33 -20.36
CA ALA A 69 14.20 -5.56 -20.97
C ALA A 69 15.42 -6.17 -20.27
N ASP A 70 16.14 -5.38 -19.45
CA ASP A 70 17.29 -5.84 -18.69
C ASP A 70 16.83 -6.58 -17.42
N THR A 71 16.82 -7.90 -17.50
CA THR A 71 16.37 -8.77 -16.41
C THR A 71 17.33 -8.85 -15.22
N SER A 72 18.51 -8.27 -15.32
CA SER A 72 19.42 -8.08 -14.19
C SER A 72 18.96 -6.92 -13.28
N LYS A 73 18.19 -5.98 -13.83
CA LYS A 73 17.72 -4.76 -13.17
C LYS A 73 16.25 -4.84 -12.79
N TYR A 74 15.42 -5.37 -13.67
CA TYR A 74 13.97 -5.39 -13.53
C TYR A 74 13.41 -6.79 -13.66
N MET A 75 12.28 -7.04 -12.99
CA MET A 75 11.53 -8.28 -13.14
C MET A 75 10.92 -8.38 -14.54
N ASN A 76 11.00 -9.55 -15.15
CA ASN A 76 10.18 -9.85 -16.33
C ASN A 76 8.75 -10.25 -15.94
N TRP A 77 7.82 -10.24 -16.90
CA TRP A 77 6.41 -10.55 -16.66
C TRP A 77 6.15 -11.98 -16.14
N ARG A 78 7.04 -12.96 -16.40
CA ARG A 78 6.93 -14.30 -15.82
C ARG A 78 7.25 -14.30 -14.33
N GLN A 79 8.23 -13.50 -13.91
CA GLN A 79 8.54 -13.32 -12.48
C GLN A 79 7.41 -12.59 -11.77
N ILE A 80 6.83 -11.54 -12.38
CA ILE A 80 5.67 -10.82 -11.85
C ILE A 80 4.46 -11.76 -11.70
N GLN A 81 4.20 -12.63 -12.69
CA GLN A 81 3.16 -13.64 -12.60
C GLN A 81 3.39 -14.61 -11.43
N LYS A 82 4.65 -15.02 -11.20
CA LYS A 82 4.98 -15.88 -10.06
C LYS A 82 4.74 -15.18 -8.71
N LEU A 83 4.98 -13.88 -8.60
CA LEU A 83 4.61 -13.13 -7.38
C LEU A 83 3.10 -13.20 -7.11
N ASP A 84 2.27 -13.04 -8.12
CA ASP A 84 0.80 -13.21 -8.00
C ASP A 84 0.44 -14.62 -7.54
N GLN A 85 1.03 -15.66 -8.16
CA GLN A 85 0.84 -17.07 -7.78
C GLN A 85 1.32 -17.37 -6.33
N MET A 86 2.29 -16.64 -5.83
CA MET A 86 2.73 -16.70 -4.42
C MET A 86 1.75 -16.02 -3.47
N GLY A 87 0.71 -15.35 -3.97
CA GLY A 87 -0.34 -14.67 -3.18
C GLY A 87 -0.10 -13.19 -2.94
N PHE A 88 0.97 -12.61 -3.46
CA PHE A 88 1.23 -11.18 -3.39
C PHE A 88 0.26 -10.39 -4.28
N GLU A 89 0.10 -9.12 -3.98
CA GLU A 89 -0.65 -8.22 -4.85
C GLU A 89 0.25 -7.66 -5.95
N ILE A 90 -0.20 -7.76 -7.19
CA ILE A 90 0.37 -7.04 -8.34
C ILE A 90 -0.54 -5.84 -8.61
N ALA A 91 0.05 -4.66 -8.65
CA ALA A 91 -0.68 -3.39 -8.70
C ALA A 91 -0.08 -2.43 -9.75
N ASN A 92 -0.80 -1.36 -10.04
CA ASN A 92 -0.50 -0.49 -11.16
C ASN A 92 0.35 0.71 -10.73
N HIS A 93 1.47 0.93 -11.44
CA HIS A 93 2.35 2.10 -11.26
C HIS A 93 2.53 2.89 -12.56
N THR A 94 1.53 2.82 -13.46
CA THR A 94 1.62 3.30 -14.85
C THR A 94 2.58 2.47 -15.72
N ARG A 95 2.57 2.67 -17.03
CA ARG A 95 3.52 2.02 -17.91
C ARG A 95 4.93 2.60 -17.78
N ASN A 96 5.05 3.92 -17.94
CA ASN A 96 6.33 4.61 -18.18
C ASN A 96 6.76 5.49 -17.01
N HIS A 97 6.13 5.35 -15.83
CA HIS A 97 6.41 6.15 -14.65
C HIS A 97 6.41 7.69 -14.91
N PRO A 98 5.44 8.27 -15.64
CA PRO A 98 5.41 9.69 -15.92
C PRO A 98 4.95 10.50 -14.71
N ALA A 99 5.19 11.81 -14.71
CA ALA A 99 4.51 12.75 -13.82
C ALA A 99 3.01 12.81 -14.18
N ILE A 100 2.24 11.82 -13.72
CA ILE A 100 0.87 11.51 -14.18
C ILE A 100 -0.09 12.69 -14.04
N ALA A 101 0.11 13.55 -13.04
CA ALA A 101 -0.71 14.75 -12.83
C ALA A 101 -0.63 15.78 -13.97
N LYS A 102 0.38 15.66 -14.85
CA LYS A 102 0.58 16.54 -16.01
C LYS A 102 -0.05 15.99 -17.30
N LEU A 103 -0.63 14.79 -17.26
CA LEU A 103 -1.20 14.13 -18.41
C LEU A 103 -2.69 14.48 -18.59
N SER A 104 -3.17 14.41 -19.83
CA SER A 104 -4.62 14.41 -20.12
C SER A 104 -5.28 13.12 -19.63
N ALA A 105 -6.59 13.12 -19.43
CA ALA A 105 -7.35 11.95 -19.00
C ALA A 105 -7.11 10.74 -19.91
N ASP A 106 -7.12 10.94 -21.23
CA ASP A 106 -6.88 9.84 -22.20
C ASP A 106 -5.47 9.24 -22.04
N LYS A 107 -4.45 10.08 -21.78
CA LYS A 107 -3.09 9.62 -21.55
C LYS A 107 -2.95 8.90 -20.21
N ILE A 108 -3.66 9.35 -19.17
CA ILE A 108 -3.75 8.64 -17.89
C ILE A 108 -4.34 7.24 -18.12
N ILE A 109 -5.48 7.17 -18.81
CA ILE A 109 -6.16 5.91 -19.14
C ILE A 109 -5.26 4.98 -19.96
N GLU A 110 -4.52 5.51 -20.95
CA GLU A 110 -3.55 4.73 -21.74
C GLU A 110 -2.48 4.07 -20.85
N GLN A 111 -1.90 4.84 -19.93
CA GLN A 111 -0.88 4.38 -19.00
C GLN A 111 -1.40 3.25 -18.08
N LEU A 112 -2.60 3.41 -17.53
CA LEU A 112 -3.23 2.43 -16.64
C LEU A 112 -3.63 1.15 -17.41
N ASN A 113 -4.30 1.31 -18.54
CA ASN A 113 -4.79 0.21 -19.36
C ASN A 113 -3.66 -0.70 -19.86
N TYR A 114 -2.45 -0.16 -20.04
CA TYR A 114 -1.33 -0.98 -20.46
C TYR A 114 -1.00 -2.07 -19.42
N ILE A 115 -0.82 -1.68 -18.17
CA ILE A 115 -0.52 -2.61 -17.08
C ILE A 115 -1.69 -3.57 -16.84
N GLU A 116 -2.93 -3.08 -16.85
CA GLU A 116 -4.13 -3.90 -16.69
C GLU A 116 -4.19 -5.01 -17.76
N ARG A 117 -4.06 -4.64 -19.05
CA ARG A 117 -4.05 -5.63 -20.15
C ARG A 117 -2.89 -6.62 -20.06
N LYS A 118 -1.73 -6.19 -19.56
CA LYS A 118 -0.60 -7.11 -19.33
C LYS A 118 -0.94 -8.10 -18.23
N CYS A 119 -1.51 -7.66 -17.10
CA CYS A 119 -1.96 -8.54 -16.04
C CYS A 119 -3.00 -9.55 -16.56
N ASP A 120 -4.02 -9.07 -17.27
CA ASP A 120 -5.07 -9.93 -17.84
C ASP A 120 -4.48 -10.97 -18.80
N SER A 121 -3.58 -10.56 -19.72
CA SER A 121 -2.92 -11.44 -20.68
C SER A 121 -2.06 -12.53 -20.03
N MET A 122 -1.51 -12.24 -18.87
CA MET A 122 -0.67 -13.13 -18.07
C MET A 122 -1.49 -13.93 -17.03
N LYS A 123 -2.82 -13.76 -16.98
CA LYS A 123 -3.70 -14.35 -15.95
C LYS A 123 -3.28 -13.97 -14.52
N ILE A 124 -2.75 -12.78 -14.36
CA ILE A 124 -2.50 -12.12 -13.07
C ILE A 124 -3.81 -11.46 -12.63
N ALA A 125 -4.09 -11.43 -11.33
CA ALA A 125 -5.26 -10.74 -10.79
C ALA A 125 -5.31 -9.28 -11.27
N HIS A 126 -6.50 -8.82 -11.70
CA HIS A 126 -6.67 -7.44 -12.18
C HIS A 126 -6.27 -6.43 -11.10
N PRO A 127 -5.41 -5.43 -11.41
CA PRO A 127 -4.97 -4.43 -10.45
C PRO A 127 -6.13 -3.61 -9.87
N VAL A 128 -6.23 -3.57 -8.56
CA VAL A 128 -7.27 -2.79 -7.83
C VAL A 128 -6.68 -1.69 -6.98
N THR A 129 -5.36 -1.59 -6.92
CA THR A 129 -4.64 -0.52 -6.22
C THR A 129 -3.61 0.14 -7.13
N PHE A 130 -3.27 1.37 -6.78
CA PHE A 130 -2.39 2.24 -7.56
C PHE A 130 -1.33 2.89 -6.67
N ALA A 131 -0.14 3.19 -7.22
CA ALA A 131 0.81 4.11 -6.61
C ALA A 131 1.10 5.27 -7.57
N TYR A 132 1.11 6.49 -7.02
CA TYR A 132 1.41 7.69 -7.82
C TYR A 132 2.91 7.76 -8.12
N PRO A 133 3.33 7.68 -9.41
CA PRO A 133 4.73 7.86 -9.80
C PRO A 133 5.29 9.19 -9.30
N GLY A 134 6.42 9.15 -8.57
CA GLY A 134 7.04 10.33 -8.00
C GLY A 134 6.08 11.18 -7.14
N TYR A 135 5.05 10.57 -6.54
CA TYR A 135 3.98 11.24 -5.80
C TYR A 135 3.26 12.35 -6.60
N SER A 136 3.24 12.22 -7.93
CA SER A 136 2.56 13.13 -8.84
C SER A 136 1.05 12.90 -8.79
N LEU A 137 0.30 13.73 -8.07
CA LEU A 137 -1.13 13.56 -7.85
C LEU A 137 -1.94 14.81 -8.20
N SER A 138 -3.17 14.57 -8.68
CA SER A 138 -4.15 15.64 -8.96
C SER A 138 -5.58 15.08 -8.90
N ILE A 139 -6.58 15.95 -8.77
CA ILE A 139 -8.00 15.53 -8.79
C ILE A 139 -8.36 14.81 -10.10
N PRO A 140 -7.97 15.28 -11.31
CA PRO A 140 -8.25 14.53 -12.54
C PRO A 140 -7.73 13.09 -12.53
N VAL A 141 -6.52 12.83 -12.01
CA VAL A 141 -5.99 11.46 -11.86
C VAL A 141 -6.88 10.64 -10.93
N MET A 142 -7.27 11.20 -9.79
CA MET A 142 -8.14 10.51 -8.83
C MET A 142 -9.50 10.15 -9.44
N ASN A 143 -10.09 11.05 -10.24
CA ASN A 143 -11.35 10.79 -10.92
C ASN A 143 -11.23 9.60 -11.87
N VAL A 144 -10.17 9.55 -12.70
CA VAL A 144 -9.90 8.41 -13.59
C VAL A 144 -9.71 7.12 -12.79
N LEU A 145 -8.95 7.13 -11.70
CA LEU A 145 -8.77 5.97 -10.83
C LEU A 145 -10.09 5.47 -10.25
N GLN A 146 -10.93 6.39 -9.77
CA GLN A 146 -12.24 6.06 -9.22
C GLN A 146 -13.18 5.46 -10.29
N GLU A 147 -13.25 6.07 -11.48
CA GLU A 147 -14.05 5.59 -12.61
C GLU A 147 -13.62 4.19 -13.07
N LYS A 148 -12.31 3.91 -13.05
CA LYS A 148 -11.74 2.59 -13.36
C LYS A 148 -11.88 1.57 -12.23
N GLY A 149 -12.39 1.97 -11.06
CA GLY A 149 -12.69 1.05 -9.96
C GLY A 149 -11.51 0.76 -9.03
N TYR A 150 -10.44 1.54 -9.07
CA TYR A 150 -9.37 1.42 -8.09
C TYR A 150 -9.88 1.69 -6.68
N GLN A 151 -9.45 0.87 -5.73
CA GLN A 151 -9.93 0.92 -4.34
C GLN A 151 -9.05 1.79 -3.45
N PHE A 152 -7.74 1.70 -3.63
CA PHE A 152 -6.76 2.46 -2.86
C PHE A 152 -5.66 2.97 -3.79
N ALA A 153 -5.15 4.16 -3.48
CA ALA A 153 -3.97 4.69 -4.17
C ALA A 153 -2.98 5.27 -3.16
N ARG A 154 -1.73 4.79 -3.20
CA ARG A 154 -0.67 5.18 -2.31
C ARG A 154 0.03 6.45 -2.81
N ALA A 155 0.15 7.42 -1.90
CA ALA A 155 0.91 8.67 -2.03
C ALA A 155 2.07 8.68 -1.03
N GLY A 156 2.86 9.75 -0.99
CA GLY A 156 3.85 10.01 0.04
C GLY A 156 3.23 10.62 1.31
N GLY A 157 4.03 11.34 2.12
CA GLY A 157 3.52 12.15 3.23
C GLY A 157 4.12 11.85 4.60
N SER A 158 4.88 10.78 4.74
CA SER A 158 5.60 10.42 5.98
C SER A 158 4.73 10.54 7.23
N ARG A 159 3.60 9.83 7.23
CA ARG A 159 2.65 9.68 8.33
C ARG A 159 1.79 8.43 8.15
N ALA A 160 1.17 7.95 9.22
CA ALA A 160 0.21 6.85 9.13
C ALA A 160 -1.07 7.27 8.37
N TYR A 161 -1.70 6.29 7.74
CA TYR A 161 -3.02 6.39 7.14
C TYR A 161 -4.10 6.31 8.22
N ASP A 162 -4.94 7.33 8.28
CA ASP A 162 -6.13 7.36 9.12
C ASP A 162 -7.39 7.18 8.25
N PRO A 163 -8.01 5.99 8.21
CA PRO A 163 -9.16 5.72 7.36
C PRO A 163 -10.42 6.51 7.69
N GLN A 164 -10.45 7.23 8.80
CA GLN A 164 -11.58 8.09 9.16
C GLN A 164 -11.51 9.45 8.49
N THR A 165 -10.30 9.91 8.16
CA THR A 165 -10.04 11.26 7.67
C THR A 165 -9.30 11.31 6.34
N ASP A 166 -8.62 10.23 5.96
CA ASP A 166 -7.85 10.17 4.71
C ASP A 166 -8.66 9.51 3.60
N HIS A 167 -8.66 10.15 2.43
CA HIS A 167 -9.31 9.60 1.23
C HIS A 167 -8.60 8.32 0.76
N PRO A 168 -9.33 7.22 0.38
CA PRO A 168 -8.71 5.95 0.00
C PRO A 168 -7.76 6.05 -1.21
N LEU A 169 -7.99 7.01 -2.10
CA LEU A 169 -7.07 7.28 -3.21
C LEU A 169 -5.94 8.27 -2.84
N LEU A 170 -5.71 8.52 -1.56
CA LEU A 170 -4.61 9.35 -1.03
C LEU A 170 -4.03 8.71 0.23
N VAL A 171 -3.71 7.43 0.17
CA VAL A 171 -3.10 6.68 1.28
C VAL A 171 -1.66 7.17 1.48
N PRO A 172 -1.35 7.85 2.59
CA PRO A 172 0.01 8.32 2.84
C PRO A 172 0.94 7.15 3.15
N SER A 173 2.24 7.34 2.88
CA SER A 173 3.26 6.33 3.16
C SER A 173 4.57 6.95 3.62
N TRP A 174 5.37 6.13 4.29
CA TRP A 174 6.74 6.42 4.65
C TRP A 174 7.68 5.80 3.62
N ALA A 175 8.51 6.62 2.98
CA ALA A 175 9.57 6.11 2.10
C ALA A 175 10.68 5.49 2.95
N MET A 176 10.99 4.22 2.71
CA MET A 176 12.01 3.46 3.43
C MET A 176 13.28 3.34 2.58
N ASN A 177 14.42 3.65 3.16
CA ASN A 177 15.73 3.48 2.55
C ASN A 177 16.83 3.36 3.63
N ASP A 178 18.09 3.16 3.20
CA ASP A 178 19.23 2.95 4.10
C ASP A 178 19.52 4.11 5.06
N LYS A 179 19.07 5.32 4.74
CA LYS A 179 19.46 6.55 5.46
C LYS A 179 18.47 6.95 6.55
N ASN A 180 17.30 6.30 6.62
CA ASN A 180 16.22 6.77 7.49
C ASN A 180 15.68 5.73 8.49
N LYS A 181 16.49 4.73 8.85
CA LYS A 181 16.10 3.70 9.84
C LYS A 181 15.48 4.27 11.12
N PRO A 182 16.04 5.31 11.80
CA PRO A 182 15.42 5.86 13.00
C PRO A 182 13.99 6.39 12.74
N GLN A 183 13.79 7.07 11.64
CA GLN A 183 12.48 7.59 11.23
C GLN A 183 11.46 6.48 10.98
N ILE A 184 11.88 5.40 10.31
CA ILE A 184 11.02 4.25 10.04
C ILE A 184 10.66 3.51 11.33
N MET A 185 11.60 3.37 12.26
CA MET A 185 11.32 2.77 13.57
C MET A 185 10.31 3.60 14.40
N GLU A 186 10.37 4.93 14.32
CA GLU A 186 9.34 5.79 14.92
C GLU A 186 7.99 5.66 14.21
N ALA A 187 8.00 5.59 12.88
CA ALA A 187 6.77 5.41 12.10
C ALA A 187 5.97 4.16 12.53
N PHE A 188 6.64 3.05 12.87
CA PHE A 188 5.96 1.84 13.34
C PHE A 188 5.13 2.05 14.60
N LYS A 189 5.51 3.02 15.44
CA LYS A 189 4.75 3.37 16.64
C LYS A 189 3.41 4.04 16.32
N GLU A 190 3.22 4.58 15.09
CA GLU A 190 1.95 5.18 14.68
C GLU A 190 0.87 4.13 14.37
N ALA A 191 1.20 2.83 14.25
CA ALA A 191 0.28 1.77 13.91
C ALA A 191 -0.59 1.36 15.11
N HIS A 192 -1.42 2.27 15.59
CA HIS A 192 -2.36 2.09 16.71
C HIS A 192 -3.61 2.96 16.54
N ASP A 193 -4.62 2.75 17.36
CA ASP A 193 -5.88 3.51 17.36
C ASP A 193 -6.56 3.58 16.00
N GLY A 194 -6.50 2.49 15.23
CA GLY A 194 -7.10 2.38 13.90
C GLY A 194 -6.29 3.02 12.78
N LYS A 195 -5.10 3.55 13.06
CA LYS A 195 -4.17 4.04 12.05
C LYS A 195 -3.30 2.91 11.51
N ILE A 196 -2.87 3.06 10.26
CA ILE A 196 -2.14 2.04 9.50
C ILE A 196 -0.86 2.63 8.95
N VAL A 197 0.27 2.00 9.23
CA VAL A 197 1.55 2.41 8.63
C VAL A 197 1.72 1.75 7.28
N VAL A 198 1.99 2.54 6.26
CA VAL A 198 2.25 2.09 4.90
C VAL A 198 3.67 2.46 4.52
N LEU A 199 4.43 1.50 4.01
CA LEU A 199 5.82 1.71 3.58
C LEU A 199 5.93 1.71 2.07
N THR A 200 6.67 2.66 1.53
CA THR A 200 7.15 2.69 0.14
C THR A 200 8.59 2.22 0.12
N ILE A 201 8.85 1.13 -0.58
CA ILE A 201 10.15 0.48 -0.72
C ILE A 201 10.41 0.30 -2.22
N HIS A 202 11.64 0.41 -2.65
CA HIS A 202 12.02 0.12 -4.04
C HIS A 202 12.79 -1.20 -4.13
N GLY A 203 14.03 -1.19 -4.58
CA GLY A 203 14.87 -2.39 -4.62
C GLY A 203 15.50 -2.74 -3.27
N VAL A 204 15.71 -4.06 -3.05
CA VAL A 204 16.40 -4.62 -1.87
C VAL A 204 17.46 -5.63 -2.35
N PRO A 205 18.66 -5.16 -2.81
CA PRO A 205 19.05 -3.77 -3.02
C PRO A 205 18.43 -3.15 -4.29
N ASP A 206 18.48 -1.80 -4.38
CA ASP A 206 18.21 -1.06 -5.61
C ASP A 206 19.53 -0.54 -6.20
N ALA A 207 20.04 -1.25 -7.18
CA ALA A 207 21.31 -0.90 -7.82
C ALA A 207 21.17 0.29 -8.80
N GLU A 208 19.97 0.50 -9.35
CA GLU A 208 19.73 1.55 -10.34
C GLU A 208 19.38 2.90 -9.68
N HIS A 209 18.79 2.88 -8.48
CA HIS A 209 18.29 4.06 -7.81
C HIS A 209 18.85 4.12 -6.37
N SER A 210 20.16 4.38 -6.26
CA SER A 210 20.88 4.35 -4.96
C SER A 210 20.28 5.24 -3.87
N TRP A 211 19.50 6.26 -4.23
CA TRP A 211 18.85 7.18 -3.26
C TRP A 211 17.61 6.60 -2.58
N VAL A 212 17.04 5.52 -3.12
CA VAL A 212 15.91 4.76 -2.54
C VAL A 212 16.30 3.32 -2.21
N ASN A 213 17.59 3.01 -2.24
CA ASN A 213 18.14 1.70 -1.92
C ASN A 213 17.80 1.29 -0.48
N THR A 214 17.45 0.02 -0.30
CA THR A 214 17.37 -0.64 1.01
C THR A 214 18.29 -1.84 1.02
N ALA A 215 19.24 -1.88 1.94
CA ALA A 215 20.14 -3.03 2.09
C ALA A 215 19.36 -4.28 2.52
N PRO A 216 19.67 -5.46 1.99
CA PRO A 216 19.00 -6.71 2.35
C PRO A 216 19.04 -7.01 3.86
N GLU A 217 20.14 -6.71 4.53
CA GLU A 217 20.30 -6.89 5.97
C GLU A 217 19.35 -5.99 6.75
N LEU A 218 19.23 -4.72 6.38
CA LEU A 218 18.30 -3.78 6.99
C LEU A 218 16.85 -4.22 6.78
N PHE A 219 16.52 -4.70 5.57
CA PHE A 219 15.19 -5.23 5.31
C PHE A 219 14.86 -6.44 6.19
N LYS A 220 15.80 -7.38 6.36
CA LYS A 220 15.65 -8.52 7.28
C LYS A 220 15.44 -8.08 8.72
N GLU A 221 16.17 -7.07 9.20
CA GLU A 221 15.96 -6.50 10.54
C GLU A 221 14.52 -6.00 10.74
N TYR A 222 13.94 -5.33 9.74
CA TYR A 222 12.55 -4.89 9.82
C TYR A 222 11.57 -6.08 9.85
N LEU A 223 11.79 -7.14 9.04
CA LEU A 223 10.94 -8.32 9.06
C LEU A 223 11.02 -9.06 10.41
N GLN A 224 12.22 -9.17 10.98
CA GLN A 224 12.44 -9.72 12.33
C GLN A 224 11.72 -8.88 13.38
N TYR A 225 11.81 -7.55 13.30
CA TYR A 225 11.12 -6.65 14.21
C TYR A 225 9.61 -6.82 14.11
N PHE A 226 9.04 -6.90 12.91
CA PHE A 226 7.61 -7.14 12.74
C PHE A 226 7.17 -8.47 13.34
N SER A 227 7.93 -9.54 13.09
CA SER A 227 7.63 -10.85 13.63
C SER A 227 7.70 -10.87 15.16
N ALA A 228 8.81 -10.38 15.74
CA ALA A 228 9.04 -10.37 17.19
C ALA A 228 8.02 -9.50 17.95
N ASN A 229 7.51 -8.43 17.32
CA ASN A 229 6.54 -7.54 17.91
C ASN A 229 5.10 -7.81 17.45
N HIS A 230 4.83 -8.95 16.82
CA HIS A 230 3.48 -9.39 16.40
C HIS A 230 2.76 -8.38 15.49
N PHE A 231 3.48 -7.74 14.58
CA PHE A 231 2.87 -6.91 13.56
C PHE A 231 2.09 -7.75 12.57
N LYS A 232 0.95 -7.26 12.14
CA LYS A 232 0.22 -7.79 11.01
C LYS A 232 0.66 -7.07 9.75
N VAL A 233 1.30 -7.81 8.84
CA VAL A 233 1.85 -7.26 7.59
C VAL A 233 1.01 -7.76 6.42
N ILE A 234 0.43 -6.83 5.64
CA ILE A 234 -0.53 -7.13 4.58
C ILE A 234 -0.23 -6.37 3.29
N ALA A 235 -0.88 -6.79 2.19
CA ALA A 235 -0.92 -6.04 0.94
C ALA A 235 -1.91 -4.86 1.03
N LEU A 236 -1.77 -3.86 0.13
CA LEU A 236 -2.63 -2.67 0.12
C LEU A 236 -4.09 -3.04 -0.19
N ARG A 237 -4.35 -3.98 -1.12
CA ARG A 237 -5.71 -4.49 -1.40
C ARG A 237 -6.40 -5.04 -0.16
N ASP A 238 -5.64 -5.57 0.79
CA ASP A 238 -6.18 -6.20 2.00
C ASP A 238 -6.80 -5.18 2.96
N LEU A 239 -6.55 -3.89 2.77
CA LEU A 239 -7.29 -2.83 3.46
C LEU A 239 -8.79 -2.95 3.21
N GLY A 240 -9.21 -3.46 2.06
CA GLY A 240 -10.61 -3.75 1.74
C GLY A 240 -11.29 -4.74 2.71
N LYS A 241 -10.53 -5.52 3.48
CA LYS A 241 -11.05 -6.40 4.55
C LYS A 241 -11.54 -5.59 5.77
N TYR A 242 -10.97 -4.40 5.97
CA TYR A 242 -11.27 -3.51 7.10
C TYR A 242 -12.13 -2.32 6.70
N LEU A 243 -11.99 -1.84 5.46
CA LEU A 243 -12.52 -0.58 4.98
C LEU A 243 -13.50 -0.78 3.82
N ASN A 244 -14.49 0.09 3.75
CA ASN A 244 -15.34 0.25 2.58
C ASN A 244 -14.81 1.41 1.73
N ALA A 245 -13.83 1.13 0.86
CA ALA A 245 -13.20 2.14 0.02
C ALA A 245 -14.23 2.91 -0.82
N LYS A 246 -15.20 2.21 -1.45
CA LYS A 246 -16.26 2.84 -2.26
C LYS A 246 -17.12 3.82 -1.47
N LYS A 247 -17.42 3.51 -0.20
CA LYS A 247 -18.17 4.43 0.67
C LYS A 247 -17.28 5.58 1.13
N ALA A 248 -16.03 5.31 1.52
CA ALA A 248 -15.08 6.32 1.95
C ALA A 248 -14.79 7.34 0.84
N MET A 249 -14.63 6.90 -0.41
CA MET A 249 -14.49 7.80 -1.58
C MET A 249 -15.66 8.76 -1.78
N LYS A 250 -16.87 8.39 -1.34
CA LYS A 250 -18.06 9.26 -1.43
C LYS A 250 -18.22 10.21 -0.25
N THR A 251 -17.63 9.89 0.89
CA THR A 251 -17.88 10.61 2.16
C THR A 251 -16.69 11.41 2.64
N ILE A 252 -15.48 11.10 2.19
CA ILE A 252 -14.27 11.82 2.56
C ILE A 252 -13.84 12.67 1.37
N VAL A 253 -13.78 13.98 1.57
CA VAL A 253 -13.27 14.92 0.53
C VAL A 253 -11.75 14.78 0.46
N PRO A 254 -11.17 14.60 -0.75
CA PRO A 254 -9.72 14.53 -0.90
C PRO A 254 -9.07 15.87 -0.58
N ASP A 255 -8.06 15.87 0.28
CA ASP A 255 -7.26 17.04 0.64
C ASP A 255 -5.82 16.87 0.11
N LEU A 256 -5.51 17.53 -1.00
CA LEU A 256 -4.17 17.52 -1.60
C LEU A 256 -3.14 18.39 -0.86
N ASN A 257 -3.58 19.21 0.08
CA ASN A 257 -2.71 20.05 0.92
C ASN A 257 -2.28 19.33 2.20
N LYS A 258 -3.04 18.30 2.62
CA LYS A 258 -2.62 17.44 3.71
C LYS A 258 -1.29 16.81 3.31
N LYS A 259 -0.33 16.66 4.26
CA LYS A 259 1.00 16.14 3.99
C LYS A 259 0.93 14.80 3.22
N LEU A 260 1.16 14.84 1.90
CA LEU A 260 1.09 13.72 0.95
C LEU A 260 2.35 13.63 0.07
N LYS A 261 3.31 14.54 0.27
CA LYS A 261 4.61 14.57 -0.41
C LYS A 261 5.70 14.54 0.63
N ASN A 262 6.77 13.82 0.34
CA ASN A 262 7.97 13.80 1.18
C ASN A 262 8.88 14.97 0.82
#